data_376b0bf6ec6573b9964300bb67331a4e
#
_entry.id   376b0bf6ec6573b9964300bb67331a4e
#
_cell.length_a   1.000
_cell.length_b   1.000
_cell.length_c   1.000
_cell.angle_alpha   90.00
_cell.angle_beta   90.00
_cell.angle_gamma   90.00
#
_symmetry.space_group_name_H-M   'P 1'
#
loop_
_entity.id
_entity.type
_entity.pdbx_description
1 polymer ?
#
loop_
_entity_poly.entity_id
_entity_poly.type
_entity_poly.pdbx_seq_one_letter_code
_entity_poly.pdbx_strand_id
1 'polypeptide(L)'
;MITYIGVSQLNETVEQLKKENETFIAVFKGGEDENGVNWCSDCVKADPTLKKALYPRAETEGIPVLVVNCGLRDEWKNPENPARIHPLFKVSGVPTAVLVNTKDEGGVTMKLAEDELFSEDMIEAFFE
;
A
#
# COMPACT_ATOMS: atom_id res chain seq x y z
N MET A 1 -11.39 -7.51 -2.56
CA MET A 1 -11.82 -6.91 -1.28
C MET A 1 -10.77 -5.92 -0.81
N ILE A 2 -11.20 -4.76 -0.38
CA ILE A 2 -10.29 -3.72 0.11
C ILE A 2 -10.46 -3.56 1.62
N THR A 3 -9.35 -3.62 2.35
CA THR A 3 -9.35 -3.49 3.81
C THR A 3 -8.50 -2.27 4.18
N TYR A 4 -9.00 -1.43 5.07
CA TYR A 4 -8.31 -0.21 5.52
C TYR A 4 -7.86 -0.39 6.96
N ILE A 5 -6.58 -0.15 7.23
CA ILE A 5 -6.00 -0.26 8.58
C ILE A 5 -5.07 0.91 8.88
N GLY A 6 -4.75 1.11 10.15
CA GLY A 6 -3.64 1.95 10.57
C GLY A 6 -2.36 1.12 10.74
N VAL A 7 -1.22 1.78 10.79
CA VAL A 7 0.08 1.08 10.88
C VAL A 7 0.23 0.20 12.12
N SER A 8 -0.48 0.52 13.20
CA SER A 8 -0.41 -0.30 14.41
C SER A 8 -0.95 -1.71 14.21
N GLN A 9 -1.76 -1.91 13.18
CA GLN A 9 -2.36 -3.21 12.84
C GLN A 9 -1.61 -3.93 11.72
N LEU A 10 -0.54 -3.32 11.20
CA LEU A 10 0.15 -3.82 10.00
C LEU A 10 0.66 -5.24 10.18
N ASN A 11 1.41 -5.50 11.22
CA ASN A 11 2.06 -6.80 11.40
C ASN A 11 1.05 -7.96 11.49
N GLU A 12 0.04 -7.81 12.33
CA GLU A 12 -0.95 -8.89 12.48
C GLU A 12 -1.80 -9.08 11.24
N THR A 13 -2.17 -7.98 10.56
CA THR A 13 -2.99 -8.06 9.34
C THR A 13 -2.22 -8.73 8.20
N VAL A 14 -0.94 -8.39 8.04
CA VAL A 14 -0.10 -9.00 7.01
C VAL A 14 0.08 -10.49 7.27
N GLU A 15 0.31 -10.91 8.51
CA GLU A 15 0.42 -12.31 8.84
C GLU A 15 -0.87 -13.08 8.50
N GLN A 16 -2.02 -12.48 8.77
CA GLN A 16 -3.30 -13.07 8.43
C GLN A 16 -3.49 -13.20 6.91
N LEU A 17 -3.17 -12.14 6.17
CA LEU A 17 -3.26 -12.17 4.71
C LEU A 17 -2.34 -13.21 4.10
N LYS A 18 -1.13 -13.37 4.63
CA LYS A 18 -0.17 -14.37 4.15
C LYS A 18 -0.68 -15.79 4.34
N LYS A 19 -1.43 -16.04 5.40
CA LYS A 19 -2.01 -17.37 5.66
C LYS A 19 -3.19 -17.67 4.74
N GLU A 20 -3.98 -16.66 4.40
CA GLU A 20 -5.22 -16.85 3.66
C GLU A 20 -5.10 -16.68 2.16
N ASN A 21 -4.04 -16.00 1.69
CA ASN A 21 -3.91 -15.62 0.30
C ASN A 21 -2.51 -15.87 -0.23
N GLU A 22 -2.44 -16.34 -1.46
CA GLU A 22 -1.16 -16.48 -2.17
C GLU A 22 -0.61 -15.11 -2.59
N THR A 23 -1.50 -14.22 -3.01
CA THR A 23 -1.14 -12.90 -3.53
C THR A 23 -2.02 -11.82 -2.91
N PHE A 24 -1.43 -10.69 -2.56
CA PHE A 24 -2.18 -9.50 -2.14
C PHE A 24 -1.37 -8.25 -2.48
N ILE A 25 -2.06 -7.10 -2.48
CA ILE A 25 -1.44 -5.79 -2.71
C ILE A 25 -1.57 -4.96 -1.44
N ALA A 26 -0.48 -4.35 -1.00
CA ALA A 26 -0.50 -3.41 0.12
C ALA A 26 -0.22 -2.01 -0.42
N VAL A 27 -1.08 -1.05 -0.08
CA VAL A 27 -0.94 0.36 -0.47
C VAL A 27 -0.73 1.18 0.80
N PHE A 28 0.40 1.88 0.85
CA PHE A 28 0.78 2.71 2.00
C PHE A 28 0.57 4.17 1.64
N LYS A 29 -0.11 4.90 2.50
CA LYS A 29 -0.39 6.32 2.26
C LYS A 29 -0.35 7.13 3.55
N GLY A 30 -0.23 8.43 3.41
CA GLY A 30 -0.33 9.35 4.55
C GLY A 30 -1.77 9.46 5.05
N GLY A 31 -1.92 9.85 6.30
CA GLY A 31 -3.23 10.01 6.92
C GLY A 31 -3.85 11.36 6.67
N GLU A 32 -5.13 11.47 6.97
CA GLU A 32 -5.89 12.70 6.89
C GLU A 32 -6.01 13.32 8.28
N ASP A 33 -6.00 14.65 8.35
CA ASP A 33 -6.21 15.37 9.59
C ASP A 33 -7.71 15.41 9.94
N GLU A 34 -8.05 16.12 11.02
CA GLU A 34 -9.44 16.23 11.48
C GLU A 34 -10.37 16.92 10.47
N ASN A 35 -9.80 17.64 9.51
CA ASN A 35 -10.55 18.29 8.43
C ASN A 35 -10.62 17.43 7.16
N GLY A 36 -10.11 16.21 7.20
CA GLY A 36 -10.09 15.32 6.04
C GLY A 36 -9.01 15.62 5.02
N VAL A 37 -8.01 16.43 5.40
CA VAL A 37 -6.92 16.82 4.49
C VAL A 37 -5.72 15.90 4.68
N ASN A 38 -5.30 15.27 3.58
CA ASN A 38 -4.10 14.44 3.59
C ASN A 38 -2.86 15.33 3.45
N TRP A 39 -1.92 15.22 4.38
CA TRP A 39 -0.70 16.01 4.37
C TRP A 39 0.24 15.66 3.21
N CYS A 40 0.07 14.49 2.62
CA CYS A 40 0.94 13.97 1.57
C CYS A 40 0.39 14.34 0.20
N SER A 41 0.99 15.34 -0.45
CA SER A 41 0.53 15.80 -1.76
C SER A 41 0.59 14.73 -2.84
N ASP A 42 1.62 13.88 -2.80
CA ASP A 42 1.75 12.78 -3.77
C ASP A 42 0.68 11.70 -3.54
N CYS A 43 0.27 11.50 -2.28
CA CYS A 43 -0.84 10.59 -1.99
C CYS A 43 -2.15 11.11 -2.58
N VAL A 44 -2.38 12.42 -2.48
CA VAL A 44 -3.57 13.07 -3.08
C VAL A 44 -3.54 12.91 -4.59
N LYS A 45 -2.39 13.11 -5.22
CA LYS A 45 -2.25 12.98 -6.68
C LYS A 45 -2.43 11.54 -7.15
N ALA A 46 -1.98 10.57 -6.37
CA ALA A 46 -2.07 9.15 -6.74
C ALA A 46 -3.48 8.59 -6.56
N ASP A 47 -4.28 9.16 -5.67
CA ASP A 47 -5.57 8.60 -5.29
C ASP A 47 -6.52 8.36 -6.49
N PRO A 48 -6.71 9.33 -7.41
CA PRO A 48 -7.56 9.08 -8.58
C PRO A 48 -7.08 7.93 -9.44
N THR A 49 -5.77 7.78 -9.61
CA THR A 49 -5.19 6.72 -10.44
C THR A 49 -5.37 5.36 -9.76
N LEU A 50 -5.18 5.30 -8.44
CA LEU A 50 -5.42 4.08 -7.68
C LEU A 50 -6.90 3.65 -7.77
N LYS A 51 -7.81 4.59 -7.63
CA LYS A 51 -9.25 4.32 -7.72
C LYS A 51 -9.70 3.91 -9.11
N LYS A 52 -9.03 4.41 -10.14
CA LYS A 52 -9.38 4.10 -11.53
C LYS A 52 -8.73 2.79 -12.00
N ALA A 53 -7.45 2.60 -11.71
CA ALA A 53 -6.66 1.52 -12.32
C ALA A 53 -6.31 0.37 -11.38
N LEU A 54 -6.07 0.63 -10.09
CA LEU A 54 -5.59 -0.41 -9.19
C LEU A 54 -6.72 -1.18 -8.51
N TYR A 55 -7.58 -0.47 -7.79
CA TYR A 55 -8.60 -1.13 -6.96
C TYR A 55 -9.61 -1.92 -7.79
N PRO A 56 -10.17 -1.38 -8.89
CA PRO A 56 -11.10 -2.17 -9.70
C PRO A 56 -10.46 -3.38 -10.36
N ARG A 57 -9.21 -3.25 -10.80
CA ARG A 57 -8.50 -4.36 -11.42
C ARG A 57 -8.20 -5.47 -10.43
N ALA A 58 -7.76 -5.10 -9.23
CA ALA A 58 -7.51 -6.08 -8.17
C ALA A 58 -8.79 -6.84 -7.82
N GLU A 59 -9.90 -6.15 -7.74
CA GLU A 59 -11.20 -6.76 -7.49
C GLU A 59 -11.56 -7.78 -8.58
N THR A 60 -11.39 -7.40 -9.83
CA THR A 60 -11.65 -8.28 -10.97
C THR A 60 -10.77 -9.53 -10.94
N GLU A 61 -9.51 -9.36 -10.55
CA GLU A 61 -8.54 -10.46 -10.48
C GLU A 61 -8.65 -11.28 -9.18
N GLY A 62 -9.52 -10.86 -8.27
CA GLY A 62 -9.67 -11.54 -6.97
C GLY A 62 -8.48 -11.35 -6.03
N ILE A 63 -7.73 -10.27 -6.18
CA ILE A 63 -6.55 -9.98 -5.35
C ILE A 63 -6.95 -9.05 -4.22
N PRO A 64 -6.78 -9.46 -2.95
CA PRO A 64 -7.05 -8.57 -1.82
C PRO A 64 -6.14 -7.35 -1.81
N VAL A 65 -6.68 -6.20 -1.43
CA VAL A 65 -5.92 -4.97 -1.29
C VAL A 65 -5.99 -4.51 0.16
N LEU A 66 -4.83 -4.26 0.74
CA LEU A 66 -4.70 -3.71 2.08
C LEU A 66 -4.25 -2.26 1.95
N VAL A 67 -5.06 -1.32 2.42
CA VAL A 67 -4.70 0.10 2.42
C VAL A 67 -4.26 0.48 3.82
N VAL A 68 -3.03 0.93 3.95
CA VAL A 68 -2.40 1.22 5.24
C VAL A 68 -2.23 2.73 5.41
N ASN A 69 -2.86 3.27 6.44
CA ASN A 69 -2.70 4.65 6.86
C ASN A 69 -1.44 4.74 7.73
N CYS A 70 -0.40 5.42 7.22
CA CYS A 70 0.88 5.56 7.89
C CYS A 70 0.92 6.71 8.91
N GLY A 71 -0.23 7.36 9.13
CA GLY A 71 -0.34 8.42 10.12
C GLY A 71 -0.10 9.80 9.52
N LEU A 72 -0.17 10.81 10.40
CA LEU A 72 0.13 12.17 10.02
C LEU A 72 1.64 12.34 9.83
N ARG A 73 2.06 13.50 9.36
CA ARG A 73 3.46 13.74 8.98
C ARG A 73 4.47 13.33 10.04
N ASP A 74 4.23 13.68 11.30
CA ASP A 74 5.17 13.36 12.39
C ASP A 74 5.25 11.86 12.66
N GLU A 75 4.12 11.17 12.60
CA GLU A 75 4.08 9.72 12.76
C GLU A 75 4.82 9.04 11.61
N TRP A 76 4.58 9.51 10.38
CA TRP A 76 5.25 8.95 9.21
C TRP A 76 6.76 9.17 9.26
N LYS A 77 7.20 10.34 9.72
CA LYS A 77 8.64 10.67 9.80
C LYS A 77 9.37 9.93 10.92
N ASN A 78 8.65 9.33 11.87
CA ASN A 78 9.26 8.55 12.92
C ASN A 78 10.00 7.35 12.30
N PRO A 79 11.34 7.20 12.54
CA PRO A 79 12.09 6.07 11.97
C PRO A 79 11.57 4.70 12.40
N GLU A 80 10.81 4.63 13.48
CA GLU A 80 10.24 3.39 13.98
C GLU A 80 8.81 3.13 13.50
N ASN A 81 8.30 3.94 12.58
CA ASN A 81 6.98 3.71 11.99
C ASN A 81 6.92 2.26 11.47
N PRO A 82 5.89 1.49 11.83
CA PRO A 82 5.82 0.08 11.44
C PRO A 82 5.97 -0.17 9.94
N ALA A 83 5.50 0.75 9.09
CA ALA A 83 5.67 0.58 7.64
C ALA A 83 7.14 0.71 7.22
N ARG A 84 7.90 1.58 7.89
CA ARG A 84 9.32 1.79 7.57
C ARG A 84 10.19 0.62 8.00
N ILE A 85 9.88 0.04 9.15
CA ILE A 85 10.71 -1.02 9.73
C ILE A 85 10.26 -2.43 9.36
N HIS A 86 9.08 -2.58 8.74
CA HIS A 86 8.58 -3.90 8.36
C HIS A 86 9.55 -4.55 7.38
N PRO A 87 10.06 -5.76 7.71
CA PRO A 87 11.11 -6.39 6.89
C PRO A 87 10.69 -6.69 5.46
N LEU A 88 9.40 -6.91 5.23
CA LEU A 88 8.87 -7.21 3.90
C LEU A 88 8.75 -5.94 3.05
N PHE A 89 8.28 -4.84 3.64
CA PHE A 89 7.92 -3.63 2.88
C PHE A 89 8.99 -2.55 2.89
N LYS A 90 9.58 -2.25 4.04
CA LYS A 90 10.62 -1.22 4.21
C LYS A 90 10.27 0.06 3.45
N VAL A 91 9.07 0.59 3.73
CA VAL A 91 8.54 1.75 3.00
C VAL A 91 9.37 2.98 3.29
N SER A 92 9.90 3.60 2.24
CA SER A 92 10.77 4.79 2.37
C SER A 92 10.07 6.09 1.99
N GLY A 93 8.93 6.00 1.34
CA GLY A 93 8.14 7.18 0.96
C GLY A 93 6.68 6.77 0.76
N VAL A 94 5.79 7.73 0.79
CA VAL A 94 4.37 7.49 0.51
C VAL A 94 3.93 8.40 -0.63
N PRO A 95 3.03 7.94 -1.51
CA PRO A 95 2.40 6.62 -1.53
C PRO A 95 3.34 5.52 -2.03
N THR A 96 3.12 4.29 -1.59
CA THR A 96 3.82 3.11 -2.09
C THR A 96 2.83 1.96 -2.22
N ALA A 97 2.89 1.22 -3.33
CA ALA A 97 2.09 0.03 -3.53
C ALA A 97 3.01 -1.16 -3.75
N VAL A 98 2.74 -2.26 -3.07
CA VAL A 98 3.58 -3.46 -3.08
C VAL A 98 2.74 -4.67 -3.43
N LEU A 99 3.14 -5.40 -4.46
CA LEU A 99 2.55 -6.68 -4.82
C LEU A 99 3.32 -7.78 -4.09
N VAL A 100 2.62 -8.54 -3.27
CA VAL A 100 3.21 -9.62 -2.48
C VAL A 100 2.72 -10.96 -3.03
N ASN A 101 3.66 -11.88 -3.27
CA ASN A 101 3.33 -13.26 -3.56
C ASN A 101 4.03 -14.11 -2.49
N THR A 102 3.24 -14.76 -1.66
CA THR A 102 3.76 -15.49 -0.48
C THR A 102 4.57 -16.72 -0.85
N LYS A 103 4.49 -17.18 -2.08
CA LYS A 103 5.28 -18.31 -2.57
C LYS A 103 6.62 -17.90 -3.14
N ASP A 104 6.81 -16.62 -3.45
CA ASP A 104 8.08 -16.12 -3.96
C ASP A 104 9.07 -15.93 -2.82
N GLU A 105 10.32 -16.24 -3.07
CA GLU A 105 11.39 -15.97 -2.14
C GLU A 105 11.49 -14.47 -1.91
N GLY A 106 11.48 -14.06 -0.64
CA GLY A 106 11.46 -12.65 -0.28
C GLY A 106 10.07 -12.02 -0.27
N GLY A 107 9.09 -12.63 -0.90
CA GLY A 107 7.68 -12.24 -0.82
C GLY A 107 7.24 -11.07 -1.69
N VAL A 108 8.13 -10.15 -2.05
CA VAL A 108 7.77 -8.96 -2.84
C VAL A 108 8.04 -9.21 -4.32
N THR A 109 6.98 -9.15 -5.12
CA THR A 109 7.08 -9.34 -6.57
C THR A 109 7.32 -8.02 -7.28
N MET A 110 6.66 -6.94 -6.84
CA MET A 110 6.76 -5.64 -7.47
C MET A 110 6.44 -4.54 -6.47
N LYS A 111 7.09 -3.39 -6.64
CA LYS A 111 6.90 -2.23 -5.78
C LYS A 111 6.90 -0.97 -6.63
N LEU A 112 5.88 -0.15 -6.46
CA LEU A 112 5.78 1.17 -7.08
C LEU A 112 5.67 2.22 -5.99
N ALA A 113 6.39 3.32 -6.15
CA ALA A 113 6.43 4.37 -5.14
C ALA A 113 6.24 5.75 -5.73
N GLU A 114 5.58 6.61 -4.98
CA GLU A 114 5.45 8.03 -5.25
C GLU A 114 4.88 8.31 -6.65
N ASP A 115 5.61 9.01 -7.52
CA ASP A 115 5.09 9.41 -8.84
C ASP A 115 4.86 8.23 -9.79
N GLU A 116 5.44 7.08 -9.53
CA GLU A 116 5.12 5.87 -10.31
C GLU A 116 3.63 5.53 -10.21
N LEU A 117 2.99 5.90 -9.09
CA LEU A 117 1.57 5.64 -8.88
C LEU A 117 0.66 6.69 -9.52
N PHE A 118 1.23 7.66 -10.23
CA PHE A 118 0.45 8.58 -11.06
C PHE A 118 0.17 8.00 -12.44
N SER A 119 0.86 6.93 -12.82
CA SER A 119 0.77 6.30 -14.13
C SER A 119 -0.09 5.05 -14.12
N GLU A 120 -1.16 5.05 -14.91
CA GLU A 120 -2.01 3.87 -15.07
C GLU A 120 -1.23 2.71 -15.68
N ASP A 121 -0.32 2.99 -16.60
CA ASP A 121 0.50 1.96 -17.25
C ASP A 121 1.41 1.25 -16.25
N MET A 122 2.00 2.01 -15.32
CA MET A 122 2.83 1.42 -14.28
C MET A 122 2.01 0.52 -13.36
N ILE A 123 0.82 0.96 -12.98
CA ILE A 123 -0.07 0.18 -12.12
C ILE A 123 -0.52 -1.11 -12.82
N GLU A 124 -0.82 -1.04 -14.11
CA GLU A 124 -1.24 -2.23 -14.85
C GLU A 124 -0.18 -3.32 -14.86
N ALA A 125 1.09 -2.95 -14.75
CA ALA A 125 2.18 -3.92 -14.68
C ALA A 125 2.05 -4.87 -13.47
N PHE A 126 1.35 -4.48 -12.41
CA PHE A 126 1.08 -5.39 -11.28
C PHE A 126 0.29 -6.64 -11.69
N PHE A 127 -0.48 -6.53 -12.77
CA PHE A 127 -1.42 -7.57 -13.17
C PHE A 127 -0.97 -8.35 -14.42
N GLU A 128 0.24 -8.13 -14.85
CA GLU A 128 0.81 -8.83 -16.01
C GLU A 128 1.50 -10.14 -15.67
#